data_787a30be75d73d93d134e72059b69b30
#
_entry.id   787a30be75d73d93d134e72059b69b30
#
_cell.length_a   1.000
_cell.length_b   1.000
_cell.length_c   1.000
_cell.angle_alpha   90.00
_cell.angle_beta   90.00
_cell.angle_gamma   90.00
#
_symmetry.space_group_name_H-M   'P 1'
#
loop_
_entity.id
_entity.type
_entity.pdbx_description
1 polymer ?
#
loop_
_entity_poly.entity_id
_entity_poly.type
_entity_poly.pdbx_seq_one_letter_code
_entity_poly.pdbx_strand_id
1 'polypeptide(L)'
;FLRDKEGCVIVLGPQEPPMDYYQNLIDIVNNSDSNMAAKEILDFDKKSVVWNPVHINSNKEQVEGIVKALESTPQLIFQGPPGTGKTYLMAEIVEHLLSQNKSVLVTAMTNRALIELAEKDSLKEYLLMKRVMKTSVSSDELTVCKNLVPIDSKKITCISGSLTLSTFYNSSGWAKLCYNERPFDYVIMDEASQALFGMIAACKNLGQKVIWIGDQNQMQPIVLLSEETLTRNDFTMLANGFVTLCENFDYKSYILTATHRLLSKSAALTSLFYH
;
A
#
# COMPACT_ATOMS: atom_id res chain seq x y z
N PHE A 1 -23.64 21.23 0.31
CA PHE A 1 -22.24 21.60 0.54
C PHE A 1 -21.84 22.92 -0.14
N LEU A 2 -22.50 23.31 -1.23
CA LEU A 2 -22.20 24.55 -1.99
C LEU A 2 -23.17 25.71 -1.71
N ARG A 3 -24.29 25.48 -1.00
CA ARG A 3 -25.34 26.49 -0.76
C ARG A 3 -24.94 27.65 0.14
N ASP A 4 -23.92 27.50 0.97
CA ASP A 4 -23.58 28.48 2.01
C ASP A 4 -22.26 29.23 1.75
N LYS A 5 -21.77 29.23 0.49
CA LYS A 5 -20.52 29.89 0.11
C LYS A 5 -20.74 30.90 -1.01
N GLU A 6 -21.50 31.95 -0.71
CA GLU A 6 -21.57 33.11 -1.62
C GLU A 6 -20.17 33.72 -1.82
N GLY A 7 -19.78 33.89 -3.07
CA GLY A 7 -18.50 34.50 -3.46
C GLY A 7 -17.35 33.52 -3.68
N CYS A 8 -17.55 32.19 -3.54
CA CYS A 8 -16.51 31.23 -3.89
C CYS A 8 -16.48 30.97 -5.40
N VAL A 9 -15.32 31.13 -6.01
CA VAL A 9 -15.06 30.72 -7.39
C VAL A 9 -14.61 29.25 -7.35
N ILE A 10 -15.37 28.38 -7.99
CA ILE A 10 -14.95 26.98 -8.20
C ILE A 10 -14.22 26.92 -9.52
N VAL A 11 -12.93 26.67 -9.47
CA VAL A 11 -12.13 26.38 -10.66
C VAL A 11 -12.15 24.86 -10.87
N LEU A 12 -12.82 24.44 -11.93
CA LEU A 12 -12.77 23.05 -12.41
C LEU A 12 -11.71 22.98 -13.50
N GLY A 13 -10.63 22.31 -13.19
CA GLY A 13 -9.54 22.04 -14.13
C GLY A 13 -8.89 20.70 -13.83
N PRO A 14 -8.12 20.13 -14.75
CA PRO A 14 -7.34 18.96 -14.45
C PRO A 14 -6.38 19.30 -13.29
N GLN A 15 -6.41 18.48 -12.24
CA GLN A 15 -5.39 18.56 -11.21
C GLN A 15 -4.08 18.13 -11.86
N GLU A 16 -3.06 18.96 -11.80
CA GLU A 16 -1.74 18.57 -12.28
C GLU A 16 -1.28 17.33 -11.51
N PRO A 17 -0.76 16.30 -12.21
CA PRO A 17 -0.20 15.14 -11.53
C PRO A 17 0.94 15.60 -10.61
N PRO A 18 1.14 14.98 -9.46
CA PRO A 18 2.22 15.33 -8.55
C PRO A 18 3.58 14.98 -9.20
N MET A 19 4.15 15.93 -9.91
CA MET A 19 5.36 15.75 -10.71
C MET A 19 6.53 15.19 -9.90
N ASP A 20 6.68 15.61 -8.63
CA ASP A 20 7.71 15.10 -7.74
C ASP A 20 7.59 13.58 -7.52
N TYR A 21 6.35 13.07 -7.42
CA TYR A 21 6.10 11.65 -7.29
C TYR A 21 6.61 10.87 -8.50
N TYR A 22 6.21 11.31 -9.69
CA TYR A 22 6.66 10.68 -10.93
C TYR A 22 8.17 10.79 -11.11
N GLN A 23 8.75 11.94 -10.82
CA GLN A 23 10.20 12.12 -10.88
C GLN A 23 10.93 11.17 -9.93
N ASN A 24 10.44 11.00 -8.71
CA ASN A 24 11.03 10.04 -7.76
C ASN A 24 10.98 8.60 -8.32
N LEU A 25 9.85 8.19 -8.93
CA LEU A 25 9.75 6.86 -9.54
C LEU A 25 10.67 6.70 -10.74
N ILE A 26 10.77 7.72 -11.60
CA ILE A 26 11.71 7.73 -12.75
C ILE A 26 13.14 7.60 -12.26
N ASP A 27 13.51 8.32 -11.22
CA ASP A 27 14.86 8.26 -10.65
C ASP A 27 15.18 6.88 -10.06
N ILE A 28 14.19 6.22 -9.41
CA ILE A 28 14.33 4.85 -8.90
C ILE A 28 14.48 3.85 -10.04
N VAL A 29 13.64 3.95 -11.08
CA VAL A 29 13.67 3.03 -12.23
C VAL A 29 14.97 3.17 -13.03
N ASN A 30 15.41 4.41 -13.24
CA ASN A 30 16.62 4.71 -14.02
C ASN A 30 17.93 4.55 -13.23
N ASN A 31 17.85 4.31 -11.92
CA ASN A 31 19.06 4.14 -11.13
C ASN A 31 19.84 2.90 -11.59
N SER A 32 21.08 3.12 -11.97
CA SER A 32 21.97 2.05 -12.43
C SER A 32 22.67 1.29 -11.29
N ASP A 33 22.47 1.71 -10.02
CA ASP A 33 23.09 1.05 -8.88
C ASP A 33 22.46 -0.34 -8.66
N SER A 34 23.26 -1.38 -8.86
CA SER A 34 22.85 -2.78 -8.66
C SER A 34 22.52 -3.13 -7.22
N ASN A 35 22.97 -2.31 -6.26
CA ASN A 35 22.69 -2.52 -4.84
C ASN A 35 21.32 -1.96 -4.39
N MET A 36 20.57 -1.30 -5.27
CA MET A 36 19.25 -0.81 -4.93
C MET A 36 18.26 -1.98 -4.75
N ALA A 37 17.58 -2.07 -3.60
CA ALA A 37 16.67 -3.17 -3.32
C ALA A 37 15.48 -3.26 -4.29
N ALA A 38 14.99 -2.13 -4.82
CA ALA A 38 13.94 -2.10 -5.83
C ALA A 38 14.29 -2.87 -7.10
N LYS A 39 15.59 -3.03 -7.42
CA LYS A 39 16.07 -3.80 -8.58
C LYS A 39 15.65 -5.27 -8.53
N GLU A 40 15.48 -5.86 -7.36
CA GLU A 40 14.93 -7.21 -7.19
C GLU A 40 13.56 -7.39 -7.87
N ILE A 41 12.82 -6.29 -8.04
CA ILE A 41 11.52 -6.27 -8.72
C ILE A 41 11.63 -5.65 -10.12
N LEU A 42 12.39 -4.57 -10.29
CA LEU A 42 12.47 -3.87 -11.58
C LEU A 42 13.19 -4.69 -12.67
N ASP A 43 14.21 -5.44 -12.30
CA ASP A 43 15.04 -6.24 -13.23
C ASP A 43 14.54 -7.69 -13.39
N PHE A 44 13.23 -7.92 -13.23
CA PHE A 44 12.67 -9.26 -13.34
C PHE A 44 12.65 -9.77 -14.79
N ASP A 45 12.89 -11.06 -14.94
CA ASP A 45 12.60 -11.77 -16.19
C ASP A 45 11.08 -11.96 -16.31
N LYS A 46 10.50 -11.65 -17.46
CA LYS A 46 9.07 -11.89 -17.73
C LYS A 46 8.78 -13.39 -17.67
N LYS A 47 8.38 -13.86 -16.50
CA LYS A 47 7.96 -15.26 -16.29
C LYS A 47 6.48 -15.22 -15.96
N SER A 48 5.66 -15.90 -16.75
CA SER A 48 4.27 -16.11 -16.38
C SER A 48 4.20 -17.09 -15.21
N VAL A 49 3.85 -16.56 -14.04
CA VAL A 49 3.59 -17.35 -12.83
C VAL A 49 2.10 -17.60 -12.74
N VAL A 50 1.72 -18.84 -12.42
CA VAL A 50 0.31 -19.16 -12.16
C VAL A 50 -0.07 -18.59 -10.80
N TRP A 51 -0.93 -17.59 -10.79
CA TRP A 51 -1.49 -17.01 -9.57
C TRP A 51 -2.33 -18.02 -8.82
N ASN A 52 -1.87 -18.48 -7.66
CA ASN A 52 -2.54 -19.49 -6.82
C ASN A 52 -2.50 -19.09 -5.34
N PRO A 53 -3.32 -18.12 -4.91
CA PRO A 53 -3.31 -17.63 -3.55
C PRO A 53 -3.96 -18.61 -2.57
N VAL A 54 -3.47 -18.62 -1.33
CA VAL A 54 -4.12 -19.32 -0.23
C VAL A 54 -5.37 -18.58 0.22
N HIS A 55 -6.51 -19.26 0.24
CA HIS A 55 -7.78 -18.69 0.69
C HIS A 55 -7.80 -18.54 2.21
N ILE A 56 -8.07 -17.34 2.70
CA ILE A 56 -8.12 -17.04 4.13
C ILE A 56 -9.32 -16.15 4.50
N ASN A 57 -9.71 -16.24 5.77
CA ASN A 57 -10.60 -15.29 6.42
C ASN A 57 -9.78 -14.34 7.29
N SER A 58 -10.27 -13.13 7.56
CA SER A 58 -9.62 -12.17 8.46
C SER A 58 -9.93 -12.51 9.93
N ASN A 59 -9.41 -13.60 10.44
CA ASN A 59 -9.51 -13.96 11.86
C ASN A 59 -8.14 -13.97 12.55
N LYS A 60 -8.12 -13.96 13.88
CA LYS A 60 -6.88 -13.82 14.66
C LYS A 60 -5.89 -14.97 14.43
N GLU A 61 -6.35 -16.20 14.32
CA GLU A 61 -5.49 -17.38 14.09
C GLU A 61 -4.78 -17.28 12.74
N GLN A 62 -5.44 -16.71 11.74
CA GLN A 62 -4.85 -16.51 10.42
C GLN A 62 -3.84 -15.38 10.42
N VAL A 63 -4.07 -14.31 11.21
CA VAL A 63 -3.07 -13.24 11.39
C VAL A 63 -1.76 -13.82 11.93
N GLU A 64 -1.81 -14.66 12.96
CA GLU A 64 -0.62 -15.32 13.51
C GLU A 64 0.07 -16.21 12.46
N GLY A 65 -0.69 -16.95 11.67
CA GLY A 65 -0.18 -17.76 10.56
C GLY A 65 0.50 -16.93 9.47
N ILE A 66 -0.07 -15.77 9.14
CA ILE A 66 0.50 -14.82 8.17
C ILE A 66 1.81 -14.24 8.69
N VAL A 67 1.84 -13.76 9.93
CA VAL A 67 3.05 -13.18 10.52
C VAL A 67 4.16 -14.23 10.63
N LYS A 68 3.83 -15.46 11.00
CA LYS A 68 4.79 -16.57 10.96
C LYS A 68 5.31 -16.85 9.54
N ALA A 69 4.46 -16.74 8.53
CA ALA A 69 4.90 -16.85 7.14
C ALA A 69 5.90 -15.75 6.76
N LEU A 70 5.73 -14.53 7.28
CA LEU A 70 6.67 -13.42 7.09
C LEU A 70 8.05 -13.66 7.75
N GLU A 71 8.17 -14.56 8.69
CA GLU A 71 9.49 -14.93 9.24
C GLU A 71 10.35 -15.64 8.20
N SER A 72 9.74 -16.50 7.38
CA SER A 72 10.41 -17.30 6.36
C SER A 72 10.41 -16.65 4.96
N THR A 73 9.51 -15.72 4.71
CA THR A 73 9.31 -15.08 3.39
C THR A 73 9.33 -13.57 3.54
N PRO A 74 10.28 -12.86 2.91
CA PRO A 74 10.38 -11.41 3.05
C PRO A 74 9.33 -10.63 2.23
N GLN A 75 8.56 -11.31 1.36
CA GLN A 75 7.53 -10.71 0.51
C GLN A 75 6.23 -11.49 0.61
N LEU A 76 5.11 -10.76 0.76
CA LEU A 76 3.76 -11.33 0.70
C LEU A 76 2.85 -10.48 -0.16
N ILE A 77 1.92 -11.14 -0.85
CA ILE A 77 0.86 -10.49 -1.63
C ILE A 77 -0.49 -10.85 -1.01
N PHE A 78 -1.32 -9.83 -0.79
CA PHE A 78 -2.70 -10.00 -0.35
C PHE A 78 -3.67 -9.46 -1.39
N GLN A 79 -4.53 -10.33 -1.86
CA GLN A 79 -5.71 -9.92 -2.61
C GLN A 79 -6.92 -9.87 -1.69
N GLY A 80 -7.58 -8.73 -1.69
CA GLY A 80 -8.81 -8.55 -0.93
C GLY A 80 -9.90 -7.92 -1.78
N PRO A 81 -10.89 -8.68 -2.21
CA PRO A 81 -12.09 -8.13 -2.84
C PRO A 81 -12.74 -7.01 -2.01
N PRO A 82 -13.62 -6.19 -2.60
CA PRO A 82 -14.31 -5.14 -1.88
C PRO A 82 -15.10 -5.68 -0.67
N GLY A 83 -14.95 -5.04 0.49
CA GLY A 83 -15.70 -5.40 1.68
C GLY A 83 -15.23 -6.64 2.43
N THR A 84 -14.09 -7.23 2.05
CA THR A 84 -13.57 -8.44 2.73
C THR A 84 -12.76 -8.15 3.99
N GLY A 85 -12.65 -6.89 4.41
CA GLY A 85 -11.97 -6.54 5.67
C GLY A 85 -10.46 -6.35 5.52
N LYS A 86 -9.94 -5.98 4.35
CA LYS A 86 -8.51 -5.66 4.14
C LYS A 86 -7.92 -4.78 5.24
N THR A 87 -8.56 -3.63 5.49
CA THR A 87 -8.08 -2.66 6.49
C THR A 87 -8.12 -3.22 7.91
N TYR A 88 -9.11 -4.08 8.21
CA TYR A 88 -9.19 -4.77 9.50
C TYR A 88 -8.02 -5.76 9.64
N LEU A 89 -7.83 -6.65 8.67
CA LEU A 89 -6.71 -7.61 8.67
C LEU A 89 -5.36 -6.88 8.77
N MET A 90 -5.19 -5.79 8.02
CA MET A 90 -3.97 -4.98 8.05
C MET A 90 -3.73 -4.42 9.46
N ALA A 91 -4.78 -3.89 10.14
CA ALA A 91 -4.65 -3.37 11.48
C ALA A 91 -4.22 -4.44 12.50
N GLU A 92 -4.77 -5.65 12.39
CA GLU A 92 -4.38 -6.79 13.23
C GLU A 92 -2.92 -7.23 12.99
N ILE A 93 -2.49 -7.27 11.72
CA ILE A 93 -1.08 -7.55 11.39
C ILE A 93 -0.17 -6.47 11.96
N VAL A 94 -0.52 -5.19 11.80
CA VAL A 94 0.25 -4.06 12.35
C VAL A 94 0.34 -4.16 13.86
N GLU A 95 -0.78 -4.36 14.56
CA GLU A 95 -0.83 -4.53 16.02
C GLU A 95 0.14 -5.64 16.47
N HIS A 96 0.05 -6.81 15.84
CA HIS A 96 0.92 -7.93 16.16
C HIS A 96 2.41 -7.59 15.97
N LEU A 97 2.77 -6.90 14.89
CA LEU A 97 4.15 -6.49 14.63
C LEU A 97 4.65 -5.45 15.64
N LEU A 98 3.80 -4.50 16.02
CA LEU A 98 4.13 -3.49 17.02
C LEU A 98 4.31 -4.11 18.41
N SER A 99 3.51 -5.12 18.78
CA SER A 99 3.66 -5.86 20.03
C SER A 99 5.00 -6.60 20.13
N GLN A 100 5.57 -6.97 18.99
CA GLN A 100 6.93 -7.53 18.86
C GLN A 100 8.03 -6.45 18.76
N ASN A 101 7.70 -5.19 19.05
CA ASN A 101 8.61 -4.05 18.97
C ASN A 101 9.19 -3.79 17.56
N LYS A 102 8.47 -4.17 16.49
CA LYS A 102 8.86 -3.92 15.10
C LYS A 102 8.51 -2.51 14.66
N SER A 103 9.33 -1.94 13.80
CA SER A 103 9.04 -0.70 13.09
C SER A 103 8.24 -1.00 11.84
N VAL A 104 7.07 -0.36 11.69
CA VAL A 104 6.15 -0.61 10.58
C VAL A 104 5.86 0.68 9.83
N LEU A 105 6.03 0.67 8.51
CA LEU A 105 5.53 1.70 7.60
C LEU A 105 4.28 1.17 6.90
N VAL A 106 3.18 1.91 6.98
CA VAL A 106 2.03 1.70 6.08
C VAL A 106 1.98 2.85 5.08
N THR A 107 1.96 2.51 3.81
CA THR A 107 1.84 3.47 2.72
C THR A 107 0.60 3.19 1.88
N ALA A 108 -0.13 4.25 1.49
CA ALA A 108 -1.34 4.17 0.69
C ALA A 108 -1.43 5.35 -0.30
N MET A 109 -2.32 5.24 -1.29
CA MET A 109 -2.55 6.31 -2.25
C MET A 109 -3.14 7.56 -1.57
N THR A 110 -4.01 7.40 -0.57
CA THR A 110 -4.78 8.49 0.03
C THR A 110 -4.54 8.64 1.52
N ASN A 111 -4.60 9.89 2.01
CA ASN A 111 -4.59 10.18 3.45
C ASN A 111 -5.78 9.53 4.17
N ARG A 112 -6.93 9.44 3.50
CA ARG A 112 -8.14 8.84 4.06
C ARG A 112 -7.93 7.36 4.42
N ALA A 113 -7.31 6.57 3.54
CA ALA A 113 -7.02 5.16 3.81
C ALA A 113 -6.11 4.99 5.04
N LEU A 114 -5.10 5.87 5.18
CA LEU A 114 -4.19 5.86 6.32
C LEU A 114 -4.91 6.20 7.64
N ILE A 115 -5.82 7.16 7.63
CA ILE A 115 -6.61 7.52 8.82
C ILE A 115 -7.60 6.41 9.15
N GLU A 116 -8.27 5.82 8.16
CA GLU A 116 -9.20 4.69 8.37
C GLU A 116 -8.48 3.49 9.03
N LEU A 117 -7.22 3.26 8.69
CA LEU A 117 -6.40 2.26 9.37
C LEU A 117 -6.11 2.68 10.83
N ALA A 118 -5.65 3.92 11.04
CA ALA A 118 -5.27 4.42 12.36
C ALA A 118 -6.42 4.37 13.38
N GLU A 119 -7.67 4.51 12.91
CA GLU A 119 -8.88 4.46 13.75
C GLU A 119 -9.31 3.04 14.16
N LYS A 120 -8.66 1.98 13.66
CA LYS A 120 -9.04 0.61 14.02
C LYS A 120 -8.81 0.33 15.51
N ASP A 121 -9.70 -0.44 16.10
CA ASP A 121 -9.71 -0.72 17.54
C ASP A 121 -8.38 -1.33 18.03
N SER A 122 -7.77 -2.19 17.25
CA SER A 122 -6.48 -2.82 17.55
C SER A 122 -5.31 -1.82 17.66
N LEU A 123 -5.43 -0.63 17.07
CA LEU A 123 -4.39 0.41 17.11
C LEU A 123 -4.64 1.52 18.15
N LYS A 124 -5.78 1.50 18.86
CA LYS A 124 -6.14 2.54 19.83
C LYS A 124 -5.11 2.70 20.95
N GLU A 125 -4.58 1.61 21.45
CA GLU A 125 -3.59 1.65 22.53
C GLU A 125 -2.29 2.33 22.05
N TYR A 126 -1.84 2.03 20.84
CA TYR A 126 -0.66 2.64 20.22
C TYR A 126 -0.87 4.13 19.93
N LEU A 127 -2.09 4.56 19.58
CA LEU A 127 -2.45 5.98 19.49
C LEU A 127 -2.33 6.68 20.85
N LEU A 128 -2.87 6.08 21.92
CA LEU A 128 -2.76 6.63 23.28
C LEU A 128 -1.30 6.76 23.72
N MET A 129 -0.46 5.80 23.37
CA MET A 129 0.97 5.81 23.62
C MET A 129 1.77 6.74 22.68
N LYS A 130 1.10 7.45 21.75
CA LYS A 130 1.73 8.31 20.72
C LYS A 130 2.74 7.55 19.83
N ARG A 131 2.46 6.27 19.55
CA ARG A 131 3.28 5.41 18.70
C ARG A 131 2.74 5.26 17.28
N VAL A 132 1.70 6.03 16.93
CA VAL A 132 1.20 6.15 15.56
C VAL A 132 1.55 7.53 15.03
N MET A 133 2.39 7.57 14.02
CA MET A 133 2.93 8.79 13.41
C MET A 133 2.45 8.92 11.97
N LYS A 134 2.26 10.13 11.48
CA LYS A 134 1.84 10.35 10.09
C LYS A 134 2.49 11.59 9.50
N THR A 135 2.87 11.49 8.23
CA THR A 135 3.29 12.64 7.41
C THR A 135 2.10 13.52 7.04
N SER A 136 2.32 14.84 6.96
CA SER A 136 1.32 15.78 6.41
C SER A 136 -0.05 15.68 7.08
N VAL A 137 -0.10 15.81 8.41
CA VAL A 137 -1.36 15.72 9.19
C VAL A 137 -2.12 17.05 9.12
N SER A 138 -3.42 16.98 8.79
CA SER A 138 -4.34 18.13 8.83
C SER A 138 -5.02 18.28 10.20
N SER A 139 -5.62 19.47 10.45
CA SER A 139 -6.41 19.72 11.66
C SER A 139 -7.62 18.80 11.77
N ASP A 140 -8.25 18.49 10.64
CA ASP A 140 -9.43 17.62 10.59
C ASP A 140 -9.04 16.17 10.94
N GLU A 141 -7.90 15.70 10.46
CA GLU A 141 -7.37 14.39 10.81
C GLU A 141 -7.04 14.26 12.29
N LEU A 142 -6.52 15.32 12.94
CA LEU A 142 -6.29 15.35 14.40
C LEU A 142 -7.60 15.37 15.20
N THR A 143 -8.67 15.91 14.63
CA THR A 143 -9.99 15.89 15.27
C THR A 143 -10.56 14.47 15.29
N VAL A 144 -10.39 13.74 14.20
CA VAL A 144 -10.85 12.36 14.03
C VAL A 144 -9.94 11.38 14.77
N CYS A 145 -8.64 11.46 14.53
CA CYS A 145 -7.65 10.56 15.11
C CYS A 145 -6.78 11.29 16.15
N LYS A 146 -7.32 11.43 17.38
CA LYS A 146 -6.61 12.04 18.49
C LYS A 146 -5.34 11.29 18.82
N ASN A 147 -4.29 12.02 19.25
CA ASN A 147 -2.96 11.48 19.58
C ASN A 147 -2.14 10.97 18.39
N LEU A 148 -2.61 11.12 17.15
CA LEU A 148 -1.77 10.94 15.98
C LEU A 148 -0.60 11.93 16.03
N VAL A 149 0.62 11.44 15.83
CA VAL A 149 1.84 12.27 15.93
C VAL A 149 2.24 12.77 14.56
N PRO A 150 2.20 14.11 14.30
CA PRO A 150 2.68 14.66 13.05
C PRO A 150 4.20 14.49 12.93
N ILE A 151 4.66 14.08 11.76
CA ILE A 151 6.09 13.98 11.43
C ILE A 151 6.41 14.71 10.13
N ASP A 152 7.67 15.14 10.00
CA ASP A 152 8.18 15.81 8.81
C ASP A 152 8.25 14.82 7.62
N SER A 153 7.56 15.15 6.52
CA SER A 153 7.57 14.33 5.31
C SER A 153 8.93 14.27 4.60
N LYS A 154 9.84 15.19 4.90
CA LYS A 154 11.20 15.24 4.33
C LYS A 154 12.18 14.33 5.05
N LYS A 155 11.81 13.81 6.22
CA LYS A 155 12.68 12.96 7.05
C LYS A 155 12.02 11.61 7.30
N ILE A 156 12.78 10.55 7.07
CA ILE A 156 12.34 9.22 7.43
C ILE A 156 12.30 9.12 8.95
N THR A 157 11.11 8.81 9.46
CA THR A 157 10.93 8.57 10.90
C THR A 157 10.59 7.10 11.09
N CYS A 158 11.59 6.33 11.53
CA CYS A 158 11.48 4.91 11.80
C CYS A 158 11.83 4.66 13.27
N ILE A 159 10.85 4.23 14.05
CA ILE A 159 11.00 3.98 15.50
C ILE A 159 10.48 2.57 15.78
N SER A 160 11.27 1.77 16.51
CA SER A 160 10.87 0.42 16.93
C SER A 160 9.59 0.45 17.76
N GLY A 161 8.68 -0.49 17.50
CA GLY A 161 7.38 -0.57 18.15
C GLY A 161 6.43 0.58 17.80
N SER A 162 6.65 1.24 16.66
CA SER A 162 5.80 2.36 16.21
C SER A 162 5.36 2.17 14.76
N LEU A 163 4.18 2.69 14.46
CA LEU A 163 3.59 2.75 13.14
C LEU A 163 3.85 4.11 12.51
N THR A 164 4.41 4.12 11.32
CA THR A 164 4.55 5.30 10.48
C THR A 164 3.55 5.21 9.32
N LEU A 165 2.76 6.25 9.11
CA LEU A 165 1.77 6.37 8.04
C LEU A 165 2.23 7.42 7.04
N SER A 166 2.29 7.05 5.76
CA SER A 166 2.77 7.95 4.70
C SER A 166 2.08 7.64 3.38
N THR A 167 1.76 8.67 2.59
CA THR A 167 1.23 8.45 1.24
C THR A 167 2.30 7.98 0.28
N PHE A 168 1.91 7.37 -0.86
CA PHE A 168 2.84 6.99 -1.94
C PHE A 168 3.73 8.15 -2.35
N TYR A 169 3.20 9.39 -2.37
CA TYR A 169 3.93 10.59 -2.74
C TYR A 169 5.15 10.84 -1.82
N ASN A 170 4.93 10.82 -0.51
CA ASN A 170 6.00 11.02 0.46
C ASN A 170 6.95 9.81 0.52
N SER A 171 6.38 8.60 0.50
CA SER A 171 7.15 7.36 0.55
C SER A 171 8.06 7.17 -0.66
N SER A 172 7.67 7.64 -1.85
CA SER A 172 8.53 7.60 -3.05
C SER A 172 9.79 8.43 -2.88
N GLY A 173 9.67 9.62 -2.25
CA GLY A 173 10.81 10.48 -1.93
C GLY A 173 11.79 9.82 -0.95
N TRP A 174 11.28 9.11 0.05
CA TRP A 174 12.11 8.32 0.96
C TRP A 174 12.79 7.14 0.26
N ALA A 175 12.02 6.40 -0.55
CA ALA A 175 12.53 5.24 -1.27
C ALA A 175 13.68 5.56 -2.21
N LYS A 176 13.63 6.73 -2.87
CA LYS A 176 14.71 7.24 -3.73
C LYS A 176 16.02 7.42 -2.96
N LEU A 177 15.96 7.76 -1.67
CA LEU A 177 17.13 8.05 -0.85
C LEU A 177 17.68 6.81 -0.13
N CYS A 178 16.82 5.80 0.14
CA CYS A 178 17.19 4.66 0.98
C CYS A 178 18.03 3.59 0.28
N TYR A 179 17.96 3.50 -1.03
CA TYR A 179 18.64 2.45 -1.81
C TYR A 179 18.41 1.04 -1.25
N ASN A 180 19.33 0.54 -0.43
CA ASN A 180 19.29 -0.79 0.21
C ASN A 180 19.30 -0.71 1.75
N GLU A 181 19.12 0.49 2.32
CA GLU A 181 19.14 0.67 3.78
C GLU A 181 17.97 -0.03 4.47
N ARG A 182 16.80 -0.08 3.78
CA ARG A 182 15.59 -0.76 4.26
C ARG A 182 15.29 -0.42 5.72
N PRO A 183 15.05 0.86 6.06
CA PRO A 183 15.03 1.35 7.45
C PRO A 183 13.92 0.70 8.29
N PHE A 184 12.79 0.34 7.69
CA PHE A 184 11.68 -0.30 8.41
C PHE A 184 11.82 -1.81 8.43
N ASP A 185 11.48 -2.45 9.56
CA ASP A 185 11.36 -3.91 9.62
C ASP A 185 10.28 -4.41 8.64
N TYR A 186 9.15 -3.68 8.57
CA TYR A 186 8.04 -4.01 7.68
C TYR A 186 7.50 -2.79 6.94
N VAL A 187 7.22 -2.98 5.66
CA VAL A 187 6.44 -2.04 4.85
C VAL A 187 5.17 -2.73 4.39
N ILE A 188 4.03 -2.12 4.63
CA ILE A 188 2.72 -2.58 4.14
C ILE A 188 2.21 -1.53 3.16
N MET A 189 1.98 -1.94 1.93
CA MET A 189 1.40 -1.10 0.90
C MET A 189 -0.07 -1.43 0.76
N ASP A 190 -0.94 -0.51 1.18
CA ASP A 190 -2.38 -0.62 0.95
C ASP A 190 -2.75 0.01 -0.40
N GLU A 191 -3.87 -0.39 -0.97
CA GLU A 191 -4.33 0.04 -2.30
C GLU A 191 -3.29 -0.17 -3.41
N ALA A 192 -2.47 -1.25 -3.31
CA ALA A 192 -1.39 -1.52 -4.26
C ALA A 192 -1.85 -1.65 -5.72
N SER A 193 -3.12 -2.01 -5.95
CA SER A 193 -3.75 -2.00 -7.29
C SER A 193 -3.79 -0.61 -7.96
N GLN A 194 -3.71 0.46 -7.16
CA GLN A 194 -3.66 1.84 -7.67
C GLN A 194 -2.22 2.36 -7.87
N ALA A 195 -1.22 1.51 -7.71
CA ALA A 195 0.17 1.91 -7.79
C ALA A 195 0.79 1.55 -9.15
N LEU A 196 1.60 2.46 -9.68
CA LEU A 196 2.52 2.17 -10.78
C LEU A 196 3.57 1.14 -10.32
N PHE A 197 4.10 0.35 -11.25
CA PHE A 197 5.08 -0.69 -10.95
C PHE A 197 6.34 -0.14 -10.25
N GLY A 198 6.79 1.06 -10.63
CA GLY A 198 7.89 1.73 -9.94
C GLY A 198 7.63 1.98 -8.45
N MET A 199 6.37 2.25 -8.04
CA MET A 199 6.02 2.40 -6.62
C MET A 199 5.95 1.05 -5.90
N ILE A 200 5.45 0.00 -6.57
CA ILE A 200 5.49 -1.38 -6.07
C ILE A 200 6.93 -1.76 -5.70
N ALA A 201 7.87 -1.49 -6.62
CA ALA A 201 9.29 -1.77 -6.43
C ALA A 201 9.93 -0.88 -5.36
N ALA A 202 9.55 0.40 -5.30
CA ALA A 202 10.08 1.38 -4.34
C ALA A 202 9.92 0.94 -2.87
N CYS A 203 8.87 0.18 -2.55
CA CYS A 203 8.66 -0.36 -1.20
C CYS A 203 9.82 -1.25 -0.73
N LYS A 204 10.53 -1.89 -1.64
CA LYS A 204 11.72 -2.72 -1.31
C LYS A 204 12.88 -1.91 -0.74
N ASN A 205 13.02 -0.65 -1.16
CA ASN A 205 14.05 0.23 -0.61
C ASN A 205 13.75 0.66 0.83
N LEU A 206 12.47 0.61 1.22
CA LEU A 206 12.01 1.11 2.53
C LEU A 206 11.94 0.02 3.60
N GLY A 207 11.66 -1.23 3.22
CA GLY A 207 11.43 -2.31 4.18
C GLY A 207 12.28 -3.55 3.98
N GLN A 208 12.65 -4.16 5.10
CA GLN A 208 13.30 -5.48 5.11
C GLN A 208 12.31 -6.54 4.62
N LYS A 209 11.05 -6.39 5.01
CA LYS A 209 9.92 -7.24 4.58
C LYS A 209 8.80 -6.36 4.03
N VAL A 210 8.17 -6.80 2.95
CA VAL A 210 7.14 -6.02 2.25
C VAL A 210 5.87 -6.85 2.06
N ILE A 211 4.73 -6.24 2.37
CA ILE A 211 3.40 -6.76 2.12
C ILE A 211 2.69 -5.82 1.16
N TRP A 212 2.29 -6.33 0.00
CA TRP A 212 1.44 -5.60 -0.94
C TRP A 212 0.00 -6.06 -0.80
N ILE A 213 -0.91 -5.14 -0.50
CA ILE A 213 -2.35 -5.38 -0.35
C ILE A 213 -3.08 -4.66 -1.46
N GLY A 214 -3.79 -5.40 -2.29
CA GLY A 214 -4.50 -4.86 -3.44
C GLY A 214 -5.63 -5.76 -3.89
N ASP A 215 -6.12 -5.49 -5.09
CA ASP A 215 -7.13 -6.31 -5.75
C ASP A 215 -6.98 -6.17 -7.27
N GLN A 216 -6.64 -7.27 -7.94
CA GLN A 216 -6.41 -7.30 -9.39
C GLN A 216 -7.65 -6.88 -10.21
N ASN A 217 -8.85 -7.04 -9.63
CA ASN A 217 -10.13 -6.73 -10.29
C ASN A 217 -10.67 -5.34 -9.93
N GLN A 218 -9.93 -4.54 -9.12
CA GLN A 218 -10.28 -3.16 -8.83
C GLN A 218 -9.60 -2.18 -9.80
N MET A 219 -9.97 -0.90 -9.66
CA MET A 219 -9.42 0.16 -10.50
C MET A 219 -7.89 0.20 -10.43
N GLN A 220 -7.29 0.17 -11.58
CA GLN A 220 -5.87 0.34 -11.79
C GLN A 220 -5.52 1.84 -11.88
N PRO A 221 -4.22 2.22 -11.87
CA PRO A 221 -3.83 3.60 -12.05
C PRO A 221 -4.41 4.19 -13.34
N ILE A 222 -4.92 5.41 -13.25
CA ILE A 222 -5.42 6.11 -14.44
C ILE A 222 -4.21 6.62 -15.21
N VAL A 223 -4.02 6.07 -16.41
CA VAL A 223 -2.97 6.48 -17.34
C VAL A 223 -3.62 7.19 -18.52
N LEU A 224 -3.16 8.39 -18.84
CA LEU A 224 -3.71 9.20 -19.95
C LEU A 224 -3.27 8.73 -21.36
N LEU A 225 -2.45 7.70 -21.43
CA LEU A 225 -2.05 7.08 -22.71
C LEU A 225 -3.16 6.20 -23.23
N SER A 226 -3.30 6.15 -24.58
CA SER A 226 -4.23 5.20 -25.20
C SER A 226 -3.80 3.76 -24.96
N GLU A 227 -4.77 2.83 -24.90
CA GLU A 227 -4.50 1.41 -24.74
C GLU A 227 -3.58 0.87 -25.85
N GLU A 228 -3.74 1.36 -27.08
CA GLU A 228 -2.85 1.05 -28.20
C GLU A 228 -1.40 1.48 -27.91
N THR A 229 -1.20 2.67 -27.36
CA THR A 229 0.15 3.18 -27.00
C THR A 229 0.77 2.37 -25.88
N LEU A 230 -0.01 1.99 -24.86
CA LEU A 230 0.47 1.14 -23.75
C LEU A 230 0.90 -0.23 -24.27
N THR A 231 0.10 -0.87 -25.10
CA THR A 231 0.36 -2.21 -25.62
C THR A 231 1.54 -2.20 -26.59
N ARG A 232 1.57 -1.24 -27.54
CA ARG A 232 2.63 -1.15 -28.56
C ARG A 232 4.02 -0.93 -27.95
N ASN A 233 4.10 -0.21 -26.83
CA ASN A 233 5.37 0.10 -26.17
C ASN A 233 5.63 -0.79 -24.94
N ASP A 234 4.81 -1.80 -24.70
CA ASP A 234 4.92 -2.71 -23.56
C ASP A 234 4.85 -2.01 -22.19
N PHE A 235 4.14 -0.88 -22.12
CA PHE A 235 3.98 -0.08 -20.91
C PHE A 235 2.88 -0.58 -19.98
N THR A 236 2.08 -1.55 -20.41
CA THR A 236 0.98 -2.12 -19.61
C THR A 236 1.47 -2.64 -18.26
N MET A 237 2.62 -3.28 -18.23
CA MET A 237 3.23 -3.80 -17.00
C MET A 237 3.64 -2.68 -16.04
N LEU A 238 4.10 -1.55 -16.55
CA LEU A 238 4.48 -0.40 -15.73
C LEU A 238 3.25 0.30 -15.15
N ALA A 239 2.16 0.35 -15.93
CA ALA A 239 0.90 0.98 -15.51
C ALA A 239 0.17 0.12 -14.47
N ASN A 240 0.16 -1.21 -14.64
CA ASN A 240 -0.60 -2.15 -13.83
C ASN A 240 0.29 -2.86 -12.80
N GLY A 241 0.93 -2.10 -11.93
CA GLY A 241 1.99 -2.60 -11.05
C GLY A 241 1.62 -3.81 -10.22
N PHE A 242 0.43 -3.83 -9.61
CA PHE A 242 0.00 -4.94 -8.76
C PHE A 242 -0.29 -6.22 -9.55
N VAL A 243 -0.94 -6.10 -10.72
CA VAL A 243 -1.17 -7.24 -11.64
C VAL A 243 0.16 -7.81 -12.11
N THR A 244 1.08 -6.93 -12.53
CA THR A 244 2.44 -7.33 -12.93
C THR A 244 3.17 -8.08 -11.81
N LEU A 245 3.05 -7.62 -10.58
CA LEU A 245 3.62 -8.32 -9.41
C LEU A 245 3.02 -9.73 -9.25
N CYS A 246 1.70 -9.87 -9.33
CA CYS A 246 1.01 -11.14 -9.17
C CYS A 246 1.34 -12.15 -10.28
N GLU A 247 1.49 -11.70 -11.51
CA GLU A 247 1.68 -12.55 -12.68
C GLU A 247 3.13 -12.96 -12.95
N ASN A 248 4.09 -12.23 -12.39
CA ASN A 248 5.50 -12.44 -12.71
C ASN A 248 6.37 -12.88 -11.52
N PHE A 249 5.82 -12.86 -10.29
CA PHE A 249 6.59 -13.21 -9.09
C PHE A 249 5.91 -14.35 -8.31
N ASP A 250 6.67 -15.40 -8.04
CA ASP A 250 6.22 -16.52 -7.21
C ASP A 250 6.35 -16.17 -5.71
N TYR A 251 5.69 -15.08 -5.32
CA TYR A 251 5.60 -14.70 -3.92
C TYR A 251 4.41 -15.38 -3.25
N LYS A 252 4.58 -15.74 -1.98
CA LYS A 252 3.49 -16.29 -1.20
C LYS A 252 2.31 -15.32 -1.19
N SER A 253 1.16 -15.80 -1.61
CA SER A 253 -0.02 -14.98 -1.83
C SER A 253 -1.24 -15.50 -1.09
N TYR A 254 -2.09 -14.58 -0.67
CA TYR A 254 -3.33 -14.85 0.04
C TYR A 254 -4.49 -14.09 -0.58
N ILE A 255 -5.67 -14.68 -0.53
CA ILE A 255 -6.92 -14.04 -0.92
C ILE A 255 -7.95 -14.10 0.21
N LEU A 256 -8.56 -12.94 0.53
CA LEU A 256 -9.66 -12.84 1.49
C LEU A 256 -10.97 -13.28 0.83
N THR A 257 -11.64 -14.27 1.42
CA THR A 257 -12.85 -14.90 0.83
C THR A 257 -14.15 -14.47 1.51
N ALA A 258 -14.10 -13.96 2.75
CA ALA A 258 -15.29 -13.54 3.48
C ALA A 258 -15.58 -12.05 3.25
N THR A 259 -16.81 -11.71 2.85
CA THR A 259 -17.24 -10.31 2.77
C THR A 259 -18.08 -9.91 4.00
N HIS A 260 -17.79 -8.74 4.57
CA HIS A 260 -18.50 -8.17 5.71
C HIS A 260 -19.34 -6.93 5.34
N ARG A 261 -19.25 -6.49 4.08
CA ARG A 261 -19.91 -5.26 3.59
C ARG A 261 -21.07 -5.54 2.64
N LEU A 262 -20.99 -6.62 1.87
CA LEU A 262 -21.95 -6.91 0.83
C LEU A 262 -23.10 -7.78 1.34
N LEU A 263 -24.31 -7.47 0.92
CA LEU A 263 -25.46 -8.37 1.08
C LEU A 263 -25.21 -9.66 0.30
N SER A 264 -25.78 -10.77 0.75
CA SER A 264 -25.56 -12.11 0.17
C SER A 264 -25.74 -12.20 -1.35
N LYS A 265 -26.74 -11.51 -1.90
CA LYS A 265 -26.97 -11.46 -3.37
C LYS A 265 -25.85 -10.71 -4.10
N SER A 266 -25.40 -9.58 -3.57
CA SER A 266 -24.30 -8.80 -4.15
C SER A 266 -22.97 -9.53 -3.98
N ALA A 267 -22.77 -10.23 -2.86
CA ALA A 267 -21.59 -11.06 -2.64
C ALA A 267 -21.52 -12.22 -3.64
N ALA A 268 -22.65 -12.87 -3.94
CA ALA A 268 -22.72 -13.94 -4.94
C ALA A 268 -22.38 -13.45 -6.36
N LEU A 269 -22.78 -12.23 -6.73
CA LEU A 269 -22.41 -11.63 -8.01
C LEU A 269 -20.92 -11.28 -8.08
N THR A 270 -20.39 -10.68 -7.01
CA THR A 270 -18.95 -10.35 -6.95
C THR A 270 -18.07 -11.60 -6.94
N SER A 271 -18.50 -12.69 -6.31
CA SER A 271 -17.72 -13.93 -6.25
C SER A 271 -17.41 -14.52 -7.64
N LEU A 272 -18.24 -14.22 -8.67
CA LEU A 272 -18.00 -14.67 -10.04
C LEU A 272 -16.71 -14.12 -10.65
N PHE A 273 -16.16 -13.05 -10.10
CA PHE A 273 -14.91 -12.42 -10.59
C PHE A 273 -13.65 -12.88 -9.82
N TYR A 274 -13.81 -13.70 -8.77
CA TYR A 274 -12.73 -14.10 -7.87
C TYR A 274 -12.55 -15.63 -7.75
N HIS A 275 -12.99 -16.35 -8.79
CA HIS A 275 -12.83 -17.81 -8.91
C HIS A 275 -11.76 -18.17 -9.93
#